data_f2d3cbb5707c8c935dac468064ab63b7
#
_entry.id   f2d3cbb5707c8c935dac468064ab63b7
#
_cell.length_a   1.000
_cell.length_b   1.000
_cell.length_c   1.000
_cell.angle_alpha   90.00
_cell.angle_beta   90.00
_cell.angle_gamma   90.00
#
_symmetry.space_group_name_H-M   'P 1'
#
loop_
_entity.id
_entity.type
_entity.pdbx_description
1 polymer ?
#
loop_
_entity_poly.entity_id
_entity_poly.type
_entity_poly.pdbx_seq_one_letter_code
_entity_poly.pdbx_strand_id
1 'polypeptide(L)'
;MSDATFSVVTSVYTVGGLLGSLVANVIMDRFGRKGAVQASSAMFVLGSAVMGCSASLWPLIIGRVLVGVGAGFGLCVGPIFLSEIAPSKIQGAVGVLTQFAIVIGIMITQAMGLRLATPHEWRLVLLFSVALSFGQLLISPVVVESPVWLHRHGLLMDKAAASRRLWAMHEVPTNEPVFLSDNSQDPLLGDLERDGEDLDVGQSKGTEEHQAAISLPQLLTARELRRPLIIVCFSMLCQQLSGVNAVLYYSNDILSKALPDLGPFVSLGITVINVIMTFPPIFLIERLGRKTLLSLSAGGAFLSLVGVGYGLDSGVVALASITILTFIASFAIGIGPVPFVMIPEVSPLHAVSALSSVGLSLNWIANFLVGLVFLPLRNELSGGDPHKEGRIFYLFAGMLAFCTVVLFRFYRG
;
A
#
# COMPACT_ATOMS: atom_id res chain seq x y z
N MET A 1 -7.82 24.89 -18.15
CA MET A 1 -7.52 23.52 -18.61
C MET A 1 -8.81 22.90 -19.09
N SER A 2 -8.78 22.14 -20.20
CA SER A 2 -9.95 21.32 -20.59
C SER A 2 -10.04 20.09 -19.66
N ASP A 3 -11.24 19.51 -19.52
CA ASP A 3 -11.47 18.33 -18.67
C ASP A 3 -10.60 17.15 -19.13
N ALA A 4 -10.42 16.98 -20.43
CA ALA A 4 -9.52 15.97 -20.99
C ALA A 4 -8.07 16.17 -20.57
N THR A 5 -7.57 17.41 -20.59
CA THR A 5 -6.21 17.74 -20.14
C THR A 5 -6.03 17.48 -18.65
N PHE A 6 -7.02 17.82 -17.84
CA PHE A 6 -7.01 17.54 -16.40
C PHE A 6 -6.97 16.02 -16.11
N SER A 7 -7.77 15.25 -16.84
CA SER A 7 -7.81 13.79 -16.72
C SER A 7 -6.46 13.17 -17.09
N VAL A 8 -5.79 13.65 -18.14
CA VAL A 8 -4.45 13.19 -18.52
C VAL A 8 -3.43 13.47 -17.41
N VAL A 9 -3.38 14.70 -16.91
CA VAL A 9 -2.45 15.11 -15.85
C VAL A 9 -2.66 14.28 -14.57
N THR A 10 -3.90 13.92 -14.26
CA THR A 10 -4.23 13.11 -13.08
C THR A 10 -3.84 11.65 -13.30
N SER A 11 -4.15 11.08 -14.46
CA SER A 11 -3.94 9.65 -14.75
C SER A 11 -2.46 9.29 -14.96
N VAL A 12 -1.64 10.21 -15.46
CA VAL A 12 -0.20 9.98 -15.70
C VAL A 12 0.56 9.63 -14.44
N TYR A 13 0.11 10.08 -13.27
CA TYR A 13 0.68 9.69 -11.97
C TYR A 13 0.60 8.16 -11.76
N THR A 14 -0.51 7.52 -12.13
CA THR A 14 -0.67 6.07 -11.95
C THR A 14 0.24 5.27 -12.91
N VAL A 15 0.48 5.81 -14.11
CA VAL A 15 1.47 5.25 -15.04
C VAL A 15 2.88 5.32 -14.46
N GLY A 16 3.24 6.46 -13.84
CA GLY A 16 4.49 6.59 -13.10
C GLY A 16 4.61 5.56 -11.99
N GLY A 17 3.54 5.37 -11.19
CA GLY A 17 3.46 4.38 -10.13
C GLY A 17 3.69 2.94 -10.61
N LEU A 18 3.09 2.58 -11.74
CA LEU A 18 3.31 1.29 -12.39
C LEU A 18 4.78 1.11 -12.80
N LEU A 19 5.38 2.09 -13.49
CA LEU A 19 6.78 2.03 -13.89
C LEU A 19 7.71 1.90 -12.69
N GLY A 20 7.46 2.69 -11.63
CA GLY A 20 8.21 2.61 -10.37
C GLY A 20 8.11 1.22 -9.74
N SER A 21 6.91 0.66 -9.63
CA SER A 21 6.71 -0.66 -9.03
C SER A 21 7.41 -1.78 -9.81
N LEU A 22 7.42 -1.72 -11.14
CA LEU A 22 8.11 -2.71 -11.98
C LEU A 22 9.63 -2.70 -11.78
N VAL A 23 10.22 -1.51 -11.57
CA VAL A 23 11.66 -1.34 -11.37
C VAL A 23 12.06 -1.52 -9.91
N ALA A 24 11.14 -1.40 -8.97
CA ALA A 24 11.39 -1.44 -7.53
C ALA A 24 12.14 -2.69 -7.08
N ASN A 25 11.79 -3.86 -7.66
CA ASN A 25 12.49 -5.13 -7.37
C ASN A 25 14.01 -5.00 -7.55
N VAL A 26 14.43 -4.51 -8.71
CA VAL A 26 15.87 -4.38 -9.05
C VAL A 26 16.56 -3.40 -8.10
N ILE A 27 15.90 -2.30 -7.75
CA ILE A 27 16.46 -1.29 -6.84
C ILE A 27 16.59 -1.84 -5.43
N MET A 28 15.56 -2.52 -4.91
CA MET A 28 15.56 -3.10 -3.57
C MET A 28 16.62 -4.21 -3.42
N ASP A 29 16.80 -5.03 -4.45
CA ASP A 29 17.76 -6.13 -4.40
C ASP A 29 19.19 -5.64 -4.55
N ARG A 30 19.43 -4.61 -5.39
CA ARG A 30 20.77 -4.08 -5.65
C ARG A 30 21.27 -3.08 -4.61
N PHE A 31 20.42 -2.15 -4.18
CA PHE A 31 20.80 -1.02 -3.32
C PHE A 31 20.25 -1.11 -1.90
N GLY A 32 19.55 -2.18 -1.57
CA GLY A 32 18.92 -2.37 -0.27
C GLY A 32 17.61 -1.60 -0.10
N ARG A 33 17.03 -1.78 1.08
CA ARG A 33 15.76 -1.12 1.40
C ARG A 33 15.98 0.38 1.64
N LYS A 34 17.06 0.72 2.31
CA LYS A 34 17.47 2.12 2.51
C LYS A 34 17.72 2.84 1.18
N GLY A 35 18.46 2.21 0.25
CA GLY A 35 18.70 2.76 -1.08
C GLY A 35 17.41 2.97 -1.88
N ALA A 36 16.45 2.06 -1.78
CA ALA A 36 15.16 2.20 -2.44
C ALA A 36 14.32 3.36 -1.84
N VAL A 37 14.35 3.56 -0.51
CA VAL A 37 13.72 4.71 0.15
C VAL A 37 14.36 6.02 -0.30
N GLN A 38 15.69 6.06 -0.42
CA GLN A 38 16.41 7.25 -0.93
C GLN A 38 16.04 7.56 -2.38
N ALA A 39 15.96 6.54 -3.24
CA ALA A 39 15.54 6.69 -4.64
C ALA A 39 14.10 7.23 -4.73
N SER A 40 13.19 6.70 -3.91
CA SER A 40 11.81 7.19 -3.79
C SER A 40 11.79 8.68 -3.41
N SER A 41 12.49 9.05 -2.34
CA SER A 41 12.56 10.45 -1.87
C SER A 41 13.15 11.39 -2.93
N ALA A 42 14.20 10.95 -3.63
CA ALA A 42 14.80 11.73 -4.73
C ALA A 42 13.80 11.97 -5.87
N MET A 43 13.02 10.95 -6.26
CA MET A 43 11.98 11.10 -7.28
C MET A 43 10.88 12.07 -6.84
N PHE A 44 10.47 12.04 -5.55
CA PHE A 44 9.51 12.99 -5.00
C PHE A 44 10.04 14.43 -5.01
N VAL A 45 11.30 14.65 -4.59
CA VAL A 45 11.95 15.99 -4.63
C VAL A 45 11.99 16.52 -6.06
N LEU A 46 12.51 15.71 -6.99
CA LEU A 46 12.64 16.12 -8.39
C LEU A 46 11.28 16.39 -9.04
N GLY A 47 10.35 15.47 -8.90
CA GLY A 47 9.02 15.59 -9.52
C GLY A 47 8.23 16.76 -8.95
N SER A 48 8.22 16.96 -7.63
CA SER A 48 7.53 18.08 -7.00
C SER A 48 8.18 19.42 -7.34
N ALA A 49 9.51 19.47 -7.42
CA ALA A 49 10.23 20.68 -7.84
C ALA A 49 9.92 21.04 -9.30
N VAL A 50 9.94 20.05 -10.22
CA VAL A 50 9.59 20.27 -11.63
C VAL A 50 8.16 20.78 -11.76
N MET A 51 7.21 20.24 -11.01
CA MET A 51 5.82 20.74 -11.00
C MET A 51 5.74 22.15 -10.39
N GLY A 52 6.44 22.43 -9.30
CA GLY A 52 6.44 23.74 -8.64
C GLY A 52 6.98 24.85 -9.51
N CYS A 53 7.99 24.55 -10.34
CA CYS A 53 8.58 25.48 -11.30
C CYS A 53 7.84 25.53 -12.65
N SER A 54 6.73 24.77 -12.81
CA SER A 54 6.05 24.66 -14.09
C SER A 54 5.40 25.96 -14.52
N ALA A 55 5.65 26.38 -15.76
CA ALA A 55 4.96 27.46 -16.45
C ALA A 55 4.05 26.94 -17.60
N SER A 56 4.11 25.64 -17.88
CA SER A 56 3.35 25.00 -18.95
C SER A 56 2.88 23.58 -18.54
N LEU A 57 2.10 22.94 -19.40
CA LEU A 57 1.54 21.61 -19.15
C LEU A 57 2.60 20.50 -19.09
N TRP A 58 3.63 20.57 -19.94
CA TRP A 58 4.61 19.49 -20.04
C TRP A 58 5.43 19.24 -18.75
N PRO A 59 5.96 20.25 -18.06
CA PRO A 59 6.62 20.03 -16.77
C PRO A 59 5.67 19.44 -15.71
N LEU A 60 4.38 19.80 -15.74
CA LEU A 60 3.38 19.22 -14.84
C LEU A 60 3.23 17.70 -15.09
N ILE A 61 3.14 17.30 -16.36
CA ILE A 61 3.05 15.88 -16.76
C ILE A 61 4.32 15.13 -16.34
N ILE A 62 5.50 15.66 -16.69
CA ILE A 62 6.78 15.04 -16.34
C ILE A 62 6.93 14.91 -14.83
N GLY A 63 6.64 15.96 -14.07
CA GLY A 63 6.70 15.93 -12.62
C GLY A 63 5.71 14.92 -12.02
N ARG A 64 4.51 14.76 -12.57
CA ARG A 64 3.54 13.72 -12.17
C ARG A 64 4.07 12.32 -12.39
N VAL A 65 4.73 12.05 -13.54
CA VAL A 65 5.39 10.76 -13.78
C VAL A 65 6.47 10.50 -12.74
N LEU A 66 7.34 11.46 -12.48
CA LEU A 66 8.45 11.31 -11.51
C LEU A 66 7.93 11.06 -10.09
N VAL A 67 6.93 11.83 -9.63
CA VAL A 67 6.27 11.61 -8.34
C VAL A 67 5.61 10.23 -8.31
N GLY A 68 4.97 9.82 -9.41
CA GLY A 68 4.41 8.47 -9.54
C GLY A 68 5.46 7.38 -9.39
N VAL A 69 6.60 7.49 -10.09
CA VAL A 69 7.73 6.54 -9.96
C VAL A 69 8.21 6.46 -8.51
N GLY A 70 8.38 7.61 -7.85
CA GLY A 70 8.71 7.66 -6.42
C GLY A 70 7.69 6.93 -5.55
N ALA A 71 6.40 7.12 -5.82
CA ALA A 71 5.31 6.43 -5.11
C ALA A 71 5.37 4.91 -5.34
N GLY A 72 5.65 4.47 -6.58
CA GLY A 72 5.83 3.05 -6.90
C GLY A 72 6.98 2.41 -6.09
N PHE A 73 8.13 3.08 -5.98
CA PHE A 73 9.23 2.61 -5.13
C PHE A 73 8.83 2.57 -3.66
N GLY A 74 8.26 3.65 -3.14
CA GLY A 74 7.88 3.79 -1.73
C GLY A 74 6.87 2.75 -1.28
N LEU A 75 5.85 2.48 -2.09
CA LEU A 75 4.84 1.46 -1.79
C LEU A 75 5.39 0.04 -1.84
N CYS A 76 6.38 -0.25 -2.70
CA CYS A 76 7.04 -1.55 -2.74
C CYS A 76 7.96 -1.75 -1.53
N VAL A 77 8.82 -0.77 -1.23
CA VAL A 77 9.83 -0.91 -0.18
C VAL A 77 9.25 -0.74 1.22
N GLY A 78 8.27 0.13 1.41
CA GLY A 78 7.74 0.51 2.72
C GLY A 78 7.29 -0.69 3.57
N PRO A 79 6.33 -1.51 3.12
CA PRO A 79 5.85 -2.67 3.87
C PRO A 79 6.96 -3.69 4.15
N ILE A 80 7.84 -3.95 3.18
CA ILE A 80 8.95 -4.90 3.31
C ILE A 80 9.93 -4.40 4.36
N PHE A 81 10.39 -3.15 4.24
CA PHE A 81 11.35 -2.57 5.16
C PHE A 81 10.81 -2.53 6.59
N LEU A 82 9.56 -2.10 6.76
CA LEU A 82 8.91 -2.07 8.08
C LEU A 82 8.80 -3.47 8.69
N SER A 83 8.48 -4.49 7.89
CA SER A 83 8.41 -5.88 8.38
C SER A 83 9.78 -6.46 8.75
N GLU A 84 10.85 -6.10 8.03
CA GLU A 84 12.21 -6.59 8.25
C GLU A 84 12.90 -5.94 9.46
N ILE A 85 12.47 -4.74 9.88
CA ILE A 85 13.02 -4.04 11.05
C ILE A 85 12.16 -4.20 12.31
N ALA A 86 10.89 -4.63 12.16
CA ALA A 86 9.98 -4.78 13.29
C ALA A 86 10.25 -6.09 14.05
N PRO A 87 10.15 -6.08 15.39
CA PRO A 87 10.08 -7.31 16.16
C PRO A 87 8.85 -8.13 15.77
N SER A 88 8.99 -9.47 15.70
CA SER A 88 7.92 -10.40 15.26
C SER A 88 6.58 -10.19 15.98
N LYS A 89 6.61 -9.87 17.29
CA LYS A 89 5.40 -9.64 18.10
C LYS A 89 4.53 -8.46 17.66
N ILE A 90 5.08 -7.49 16.95
CA ILE A 90 4.39 -6.26 16.51
C ILE A 90 4.52 -6.01 15.00
N GLN A 91 4.98 -7.00 14.26
CA GLN A 91 5.29 -6.88 12.83
C GLN A 91 4.06 -6.45 12.01
N GLY A 92 2.91 -7.04 12.28
CA GLY A 92 1.65 -6.66 11.61
C GLY A 92 1.21 -5.24 11.99
N ALA A 93 1.31 -4.87 13.28
CA ALA A 93 0.99 -3.52 13.74
C ALA A 93 1.86 -2.47 13.04
N VAL A 94 3.17 -2.73 12.93
CA VAL A 94 4.12 -1.86 12.21
C VAL A 94 3.81 -1.83 10.71
N GLY A 95 3.41 -2.96 10.13
CA GLY A 95 2.99 -3.03 8.72
C GLY A 95 1.76 -2.15 8.39
N VAL A 96 0.81 -2.03 9.32
CA VAL A 96 -0.37 -1.14 9.18
C VAL A 96 0.04 0.33 9.09
N LEU A 97 1.20 0.72 9.65
CA LEU A 97 1.69 2.10 9.59
C LEU A 97 1.90 2.59 8.15
N THR A 98 2.12 1.68 7.19
CA THR A 98 2.18 2.04 5.76
C THR A 98 0.88 2.70 5.32
N GLN A 99 -0.26 2.05 5.55
CA GLN A 99 -1.57 2.59 5.21
C GLN A 99 -1.89 3.83 6.05
N PHE A 100 -1.56 3.82 7.33
CA PHE A 100 -1.79 4.95 8.22
C PHE A 100 -1.05 6.21 7.78
N ALA A 101 0.21 6.08 7.34
CA ALA A 101 0.98 7.18 6.78
C ALA A 101 0.37 7.73 5.48
N ILE A 102 -0.14 6.84 4.60
CA ILE A 102 -0.81 7.23 3.36
C ILE A 102 -2.05 8.08 3.66
N VAL A 103 -2.93 7.62 4.56
CA VAL A 103 -4.18 8.36 4.85
C VAL A 103 -3.93 9.66 5.59
N ILE A 104 -2.90 9.75 6.45
CA ILE A 104 -2.46 11.01 7.05
C ILE A 104 -1.97 11.98 5.96
N GLY A 105 -1.14 11.50 5.03
CA GLY A 105 -0.65 12.31 3.91
C GLY A 105 -1.79 12.87 3.06
N ILE A 106 -2.80 12.05 2.76
CA ILE A 106 -4.01 12.46 2.04
C ILE A 106 -4.76 13.54 2.85
N MET A 107 -4.97 13.33 4.15
CA MET A 107 -5.66 14.28 5.02
C MET A 107 -4.94 15.65 5.06
N ILE A 108 -3.62 15.64 5.24
CA ILE A 108 -2.81 16.87 5.26
C ILE A 108 -2.92 17.60 3.91
N THR A 109 -2.81 16.88 2.80
CA THR A 109 -2.91 17.46 1.46
C THR A 109 -4.31 18.03 1.19
N GLN A 110 -5.37 17.36 1.63
CA GLN A 110 -6.74 17.85 1.56
C GLN A 110 -6.93 19.11 2.41
N ALA A 111 -6.43 19.13 3.64
CA ALA A 111 -6.50 20.30 4.52
C ALA A 111 -5.76 21.51 3.92
N MET A 112 -4.57 21.29 3.35
CA MET A 112 -3.84 22.32 2.62
C MET A 112 -4.61 22.80 1.39
N GLY A 113 -5.24 21.88 0.64
CA GLY A 113 -6.04 22.19 -0.53
C GLY A 113 -7.21 23.12 -0.23
N LEU A 114 -7.87 22.96 0.90
CA LEU A 114 -8.97 23.87 1.29
C LEU A 114 -8.55 25.34 1.37
N ARG A 115 -7.31 25.62 1.73
CA ARG A 115 -6.82 26.99 1.89
C ARG A 115 -5.94 27.47 0.73
N LEU A 116 -5.10 26.58 0.19
CA LEU A 116 -4.04 26.91 -0.76
C LEU A 116 -4.40 26.60 -2.22
N ALA A 117 -5.59 26.03 -2.52
CA ALA A 117 -6.02 25.75 -3.90
C ALA A 117 -6.47 27.04 -4.63
N THR A 118 -5.67 28.10 -4.53
CA THR A 118 -5.86 29.38 -5.21
C THR A 118 -4.91 29.50 -6.41
N PRO A 119 -5.19 30.33 -7.41
CA PRO A 119 -4.34 30.51 -8.59
C PRO A 119 -2.89 30.92 -8.25
N HIS A 120 -2.67 31.51 -7.09
CA HIS A 120 -1.35 32.02 -6.67
C HIS A 120 -0.64 31.08 -5.67
N GLU A 121 -1.37 30.33 -4.86
CA GLU A 121 -0.81 29.60 -3.70
C GLU A 121 -0.69 28.08 -3.89
N TRP A 122 -1.28 27.48 -4.94
CA TRP A 122 -1.23 26.05 -5.17
C TRP A 122 0.21 25.46 -5.22
N ARG A 123 1.20 26.28 -5.61
CA ARG A 123 2.60 25.89 -5.61
C ARG A 123 3.16 25.63 -4.21
N LEU A 124 2.58 26.24 -3.17
CA LEU A 124 2.98 26.01 -1.78
C LEU A 124 2.76 24.56 -1.35
N VAL A 125 1.70 23.92 -1.85
CA VAL A 125 1.45 22.47 -1.59
C VAL A 125 2.57 21.62 -2.18
N LEU A 126 3.06 21.96 -3.37
CA LEU A 126 4.19 21.26 -4.00
C LEU A 126 5.50 21.54 -3.28
N LEU A 127 5.72 22.77 -2.85
CA LEU A 127 6.89 23.16 -2.07
C LEU A 127 6.94 22.42 -0.72
N PHE A 128 5.79 22.25 -0.07
CA PHE A 128 5.68 21.41 1.13
C PHE A 128 6.11 19.96 0.85
N SER A 129 5.68 19.38 -0.28
CA SER A 129 6.09 18.02 -0.69
C SER A 129 7.61 17.96 -0.95
N VAL A 130 8.19 18.98 -1.58
CA VAL A 130 9.66 19.08 -1.76
C VAL A 130 10.36 19.12 -0.41
N ALA A 131 9.92 19.99 0.51
CA ALA A 131 10.54 20.15 1.82
C ALA A 131 10.49 18.85 2.64
N LEU A 132 9.34 18.17 2.65
CA LEU A 132 9.15 16.90 3.35
C LEU A 132 10.07 15.81 2.79
N SER A 133 10.08 15.64 1.47
CA SER A 133 10.90 14.61 0.80
C SER A 133 12.39 14.91 0.88
N PHE A 134 12.78 16.17 0.83
CA PHE A 134 14.15 16.59 1.03
C PHE A 134 14.60 16.35 2.48
N GLY A 135 13.76 16.67 3.46
CA GLY A 135 13.99 16.33 4.87
C GLY A 135 14.18 14.82 5.08
N GLN A 136 13.34 13.99 4.45
CA GLN A 136 13.51 12.54 4.47
C GLN A 136 14.84 12.10 3.87
N LEU A 137 15.25 12.71 2.76
CA LEU A 137 16.54 12.42 2.12
C LEU A 137 17.73 12.80 3.02
N LEU A 138 17.66 13.94 3.72
CA LEU A 138 18.69 14.39 4.68
C LEU A 138 18.79 13.47 5.90
N ILE A 139 17.67 12.90 6.38
CA ILE A 139 17.63 11.99 7.52
C ILE A 139 18.03 10.56 7.11
N SER A 140 17.87 10.22 5.85
CA SER A 140 18.09 8.85 5.36
C SER A 140 19.48 8.25 5.66
N PRO A 141 20.62 8.98 5.76
CA PRO A 141 21.89 8.40 6.16
C PRO A 141 21.88 7.79 7.58
N VAL A 142 21.05 8.34 8.48
CA VAL A 142 20.90 7.86 9.87
C VAL A 142 20.08 6.58 9.95
N VAL A 143 19.22 6.34 8.97
CA VAL A 143 18.38 5.13 8.89
C VAL A 143 19.26 3.90 8.71
N VAL A 144 18.99 2.86 9.49
CA VAL A 144 19.71 1.59 9.45
C VAL A 144 19.20 0.76 8.28
N GLU A 145 20.09 0.04 7.58
CA GLU A 145 19.66 -0.89 6.52
C GLU A 145 19.03 -2.14 7.14
N SER A 146 18.21 -2.84 6.35
CA SER A 146 17.57 -4.10 6.76
C SER A 146 18.60 -5.17 7.16
N PRO A 147 18.51 -5.72 8.39
CA PRO A 147 19.36 -6.84 8.78
C PRO A 147 19.18 -8.09 7.91
N VAL A 148 17.96 -8.31 7.41
CA VAL A 148 17.63 -9.42 6.51
C VAL A 148 18.35 -9.27 5.16
N TRP A 149 18.33 -8.06 4.60
CA TRP A 149 19.03 -7.78 3.35
C TRP A 149 20.55 -7.89 3.51
N LEU A 150 21.11 -7.34 4.61
CA LEU A 150 22.54 -7.43 4.92
C LEU A 150 23.00 -8.90 5.05
N HIS A 151 22.21 -9.73 5.71
CA HIS A 151 22.49 -11.16 5.83
C HIS A 151 22.57 -11.86 4.47
N ARG A 152 21.59 -11.61 3.59
CA ARG A 152 21.54 -12.19 2.23
C ARG A 152 22.72 -11.78 1.35
N HIS A 153 23.35 -10.65 1.63
CA HIS A 153 24.53 -10.17 0.89
C HIS A 153 25.86 -10.55 1.56
N GLY A 154 25.83 -11.39 2.60
CA GLY A 154 27.02 -11.83 3.32
C GLY A 154 27.69 -10.75 4.19
N LEU A 155 27.02 -9.63 4.43
CA LEU A 155 27.53 -8.49 5.21
C LEU A 155 27.25 -8.70 6.71
N LEU A 156 27.82 -9.74 7.30
CA LEU A 156 27.50 -10.18 8.66
C LEU A 156 27.87 -9.14 9.74
N MET A 157 28.98 -8.42 9.57
CA MET A 157 29.39 -7.37 10.51
C MET A 157 28.39 -6.20 10.51
N ASP A 158 27.93 -5.81 9.32
CA ASP A 158 26.95 -4.74 9.17
C ASP A 158 25.57 -5.20 9.69
N LYS A 159 25.18 -6.48 9.47
CA LYS A 159 24.00 -7.07 10.08
C LYS A 159 24.04 -6.96 11.60
N ALA A 160 25.14 -7.36 12.23
CA ALA A 160 25.30 -7.30 13.69
C ALA A 160 25.20 -5.85 14.22
N ALA A 161 25.83 -4.89 13.52
CA ALA A 161 25.73 -3.47 13.85
C ALA A 161 24.31 -2.94 13.68
N ALA A 162 23.61 -3.31 12.62
CA ALA A 162 22.23 -2.94 12.36
C ALA A 162 21.29 -3.49 13.43
N SER A 163 21.41 -4.79 13.77
CA SER A 163 20.59 -5.44 14.80
C SER A 163 20.79 -4.81 16.18
N ARG A 164 22.02 -4.48 16.55
CA ARG A 164 22.31 -3.78 17.83
C ARG A 164 21.63 -2.41 17.86
N ARG A 165 21.67 -1.65 16.78
CA ARG A 165 21.03 -0.33 16.69
C ARG A 165 19.51 -0.39 16.74
N LEU A 166 18.90 -1.41 16.12
CA LEU A 166 17.44 -1.55 16.04
C LEU A 166 16.84 -2.10 17.34
N TRP A 167 17.47 -3.11 17.95
CA TRP A 167 16.85 -3.89 19.03
C TRP A 167 17.56 -3.76 20.37
N ALA A 168 18.53 -2.84 20.51
CA ALA A 168 19.28 -2.59 21.72
C ALA A 168 19.79 -3.89 22.40
N MET A 169 20.24 -4.87 21.59
CA MET A 169 20.80 -6.09 22.12
C MET A 169 22.05 -5.75 22.92
N HIS A 170 22.00 -5.99 24.24
CA HIS A 170 23.10 -5.78 25.15
C HIS A 170 24.31 -6.57 24.71
N GLU A 171 25.48 -5.96 24.80
CA GLU A 171 26.75 -6.58 24.45
C GLU A 171 26.94 -7.89 25.19
N VAL A 172 27.05 -8.98 24.45
CA VAL A 172 27.84 -10.13 24.94
C VAL A 172 29.29 -9.66 24.92
N PRO A 173 30.04 -9.69 26.03
CA PRO A 173 31.41 -9.25 26.08
C PRO A 173 32.24 -10.03 25.04
N THR A 174 32.77 -9.32 24.06
CA THR A 174 33.65 -9.87 23.02
C THR A 174 35.03 -10.18 23.61
N ASN A 175 35.14 -11.23 24.42
CA ASN A 175 36.43 -11.78 24.84
C ASN A 175 36.59 -13.29 24.54
N GLU A 176 35.71 -13.85 23.72
CA GLU A 176 35.98 -15.18 23.17
C GLU A 176 36.17 -15.10 21.65
N PRO A 177 37.17 -15.84 21.10
CA PRO A 177 37.28 -15.95 19.66
C PRO A 177 35.96 -16.53 19.13
N VAL A 178 35.43 -15.93 18.06
CA VAL A 178 34.22 -16.36 17.39
C VAL A 178 34.41 -17.77 16.85
N PHE A 179 34.34 -18.76 17.70
CA PHE A 179 33.92 -20.09 17.32
C PHE A 179 32.44 -19.96 17.00
N LEU A 180 32.06 -20.34 15.81
CA LEU A 180 30.68 -20.54 15.37
C LEU A 180 29.99 -21.49 16.36
N SER A 181 29.51 -20.95 17.51
CA SER A 181 28.57 -21.67 18.34
C SER A 181 27.21 -21.35 17.71
N ASP A 182 26.71 -22.34 17.06
CA ASP A 182 25.35 -22.62 16.72
C ASP A 182 24.47 -22.41 17.97
N ASN A 183 24.06 -21.18 18.23
CA ASN A 183 23.10 -20.83 19.27
C ASN A 183 22.03 -19.95 18.65
N SER A 184 21.01 -20.63 18.18
CA SER A 184 19.66 -20.29 17.81
C SER A 184 18.93 -19.39 18.84
N GLN A 185 19.47 -18.20 19.14
CA GLN A 185 18.80 -17.18 19.97
C GLN A 185 18.70 -15.82 19.27
N ASP A 186 18.83 -15.79 17.96
CA ASP A 186 18.41 -14.62 17.17
C ASP A 186 16.87 -14.68 17.05
N PRO A 187 16.10 -13.74 17.64
CA PRO A 187 14.63 -13.80 17.64
C PRO A 187 14.00 -13.89 16.25
N LEU A 188 14.73 -13.46 15.21
CA LEU A 188 14.28 -13.55 13.81
C LEU A 188 14.55 -14.91 13.18
N LEU A 189 15.52 -15.70 13.67
CA LEU A 189 15.82 -17.03 13.15
C LEU A 189 15.06 -18.11 13.94
N GLY A 190 14.87 -17.95 15.24
CA GLY A 190 14.17 -18.92 16.08
C GLY A 190 12.69 -19.09 15.74
N ASP A 191 12.03 -18.03 15.27
CA ASP A 191 10.61 -18.12 14.86
C ASP A 191 10.45 -18.66 13.43
N LEU A 192 11.48 -18.55 12.57
CA LEU A 192 11.48 -19.14 11.22
C LEU A 192 11.77 -20.65 11.25
N GLU A 193 12.48 -21.14 12.28
CA GLU A 193 12.74 -22.58 12.47
C GLU A 193 11.59 -23.31 13.16
N ARG A 194 10.80 -22.62 14.02
CA ARG A 194 9.66 -23.23 14.71
C ARG A 194 8.48 -23.56 13.82
N ASP A 195 8.26 -22.80 12.75
CA ASP A 195 7.19 -23.08 11.79
C ASP A 195 7.58 -24.20 10.77
N GLY A 196 8.81 -24.68 10.82
CA GLY A 196 9.36 -25.74 9.96
C GLY A 196 9.45 -27.15 10.57
N GLU A 197 9.28 -27.28 11.91
CA GLU A 197 9.56 -28.56 12.60
C GLU A 197 8.41 -29.58 12.58
N ASP A 198 7.26 -29.31 12.03
CA ASP A 198 6.14 -30.27 11.96
C ASP A 198 5.99 -31.00 10.61
N LEU A 199 7.04 -31.07 9.76
CA LEU A 199 7.03 -31.87 8.56
C LEU A 199 8.34 -32.66 8.38
N ASP A 200 8.30 -33.89 8.86
CA ASP A 200 9.05 -35.07 8.41
C ASP A 200 10.58 -35.01 8.30
N VAL A 201 11.20 -35.71 9.26
CA VAL A 201 12.64 -35.98 9.33
C VAL A 201 13.07 -36.89 8.19
N GLY A 202 13.45 -36.30 7.07
CA GLY A 202 14.23 -36.90 6.02
C GLY A 202 15.60 -36.20 5.93
N GLN A 203 16.66 -36.86 6.40
CA GLN A 203 18.02 -36.36 6.33
C GLN A 203 18.40 -35.91 4.92
N SER A 204 18.58 -34.61 4.74
CA SER A 204 19.35 -34.06 3.64
C SER A 204 20.27 -32.99 4.20
N LYS A 205 21.54 -33.31 4.38
CA LYS A 205 22.64 -32.34 4.49
C LYS A 205 22.70 -31.57 3.17
N GLY A 206 21.88 -30.51 3.07
CA GLY A 206 21.92 -29.54 1.98
C GLY A 206 22.55 -28.25 2.50
N THR A 207 23.73 -27.93 2.03
CA THR A 207 24.32 -26.59 1.98
C THR A 207 23.23 -25.56 1.89
N GLU A 208 23.19 -24.59 2.82
CA GLU A 208 22.39 -23.36 2.66
C GLU A 208 22.89 -22.64 1.40
N GLU A 209 22.32 -23.00 0.28
CA GLU A 209 22.49 -22.25 -0.96
C GLU A 209 21.92 -20.86 -0.71
N HIS A 210 22.76 -19.85 -0.79
CA HIS A 210 22.37 -18.46 -0.93
C HIS A 210 21.43 -18.35 -2.14
N GLN A 211 20.13 -18.53 -1.91
CA GLN A 211 19.14 -18.40 -2.99
C GLN A 211 19.18 -16.96 -3.50
N ALA A 212 19.68 -16.81 -4.71
CA ALA A 212 19.74 -15.53 -5.40
C ALA A 212 18.32 -14.92 -5.51
N ALA A 213 18.24 -13.59 -5.44
CA ALA A 213 16.97 -12.88 -5.63
C ALA A 213 16.33 -13.26 -6.97
N ILE A 214 15.02 -13.56 -6.93
CA ILE A 214 14.29 -14.02 -8.13
C ILE A 214 13.90 -12.82 -8.98
N SER A 215 14.14 -12.93 -10.29
CA SER A 215 13.66 -11.95 -11.27
C SER A 215 12.15 -12.09 -11.54
N LEU A 216 11.50 -11.01 -12.03
CA LEU A 216 10.06 -11.05 -12.37
C LEU A 216 9.66 -12.18 -13.33
N PRO A 217 10.40 -12.48 -14.41
CA PRO A 217 10.07 -13.61 -15.29
C PRO A 217 10.18 -14.96 -14.60
N GLN A 218 11.19 -15.15 -13.75
CA GLN A 218 11.36 -16.38 -12.97
C GLN A 218 10.23 -16.59 -11.97
N LEU A 219 9.75 -15.51 -11.32
CA LEU A 219 8.61 -15.55 -10.41
C LEU A 219 7.36 -16.13 -11.08
N LEU A 220 7.07 -15.72 -12.32
CA LEU A 220 5.88 -16.17 -13.04
C LEU A 220 5.94 -17.65 -13.46
N THR A 221 7.15 -18.21 -13.60
CA THR A 221 7.36 -19.60 -14.00
C THR A 221 7.51 -20.56 -12.82
N ALA A 222 7.92 -20.05 -11.64
CA ALA A 222 8.16 -20.86 -10.45
C ALA A 222 6.85 -21.43 -9.87
N ARG A 223 6.72 -22.76 -9.84
CA ARG A 223 5.52 -23.45 -9.34
C ARG A 223 5.33 -23.24 -7.84
N GLU A 224 6.39 -23.17 -7.09
CA GLU A 224 6.41 -23.00 -5.63
C GLU A 224 5.84 -21.64 -5.21
N LEU A 225 6.06 -20.62 -6.03
CA LEU A 225 5.64 -19.24 -5.76
C LEU A 225 4.22 -18.91 -6.25
N ARG A 226 3.53 -19.86 -6.89
CA ARG A 226 2.16 -19.63 -7.40
C ARG A 226 1.16 -19.28 -6.30
N ARG A 227 1.24 -19.96 -5.16
CA ARG A 227 0.34 -19.70 -4.03
C ARG A 227 0.57 -18.31 -3.42
N PRO A 228 1.79 -17.92 -3.02
CA PRO A 228 2.08 -16.54 -2.60
C PRO A 228 1.68 -15.51 -3.66
N LEU A 229 1.98 -15.76 -4.93
CA LEU A 229 1.63 -14.85 -6.03
C LEU A 229 0.11 -14.62 -6.13
N ILE A 230 -0.69 -15.68 -6.08
CA ILE A 230 -2.15 -15.57 -6.12
C ILE A 230 -2.66 -14.78 -4.91
N ILE A 231 -2.14 -15.06 -3.70
CA ILE A 231 -2.55 -14.35 -2.49
C ILE A 231 -2.24 -12.86 -2.60
N VAL A 232 -1.02 -12.50 -2.99
CA VAL A 232 -0.62 -11.09 -3.14
C VAL A 232 -1.43 -10.40 -4.24
N CYS A 233 -1.59 -11.03 -5.41
CA CYS A 233 -2.37 -10.44 -6.50
C CYS A 233 -3.83 -10.22 -6.11
N PHE A 234 -4.51 -11.23 -5.53
CA PHE A 234 -5.90 -11.09 -5.16
C PHE A 234 -6.12 -10.19 -3.95
N SER A 235 -5.17 -10.07 -3.02
CA SER A 235 -5.24 -9.06 -1.95
C SER A 235 -5.21 -7.64 -2.51
N MET A 236 -4.33 -7.35 -3.48
CA MET A 236 -4.25 -6.05 -4.14
C MET A 236 -5.46 -5.76 -5.04
N LEU A 237 -5.97 -6.78 -5.75
CA LEU A 237 -7.21 -6.65 -6.53
C LEU A 237 -8.43 -6.41 -5.62
N CYS A 238 -8.53 -7.12 -4.49
CA CYS A 238 -9.58 -6.92 -3.51
C CYS A 238 -9.63 -5.46 -3.04
N GLN A 239 -8.47 -4.85 -2.80
CA GLN A 239 -8.35 -3.44 -2.41
C GLN A 239 -8.90 -2.51 -3.49
N GLN A 240 -8.49 -2.65 -4.74
CA GLN A 240 -8.87 -1.72 -5.82
C GLN A 240 -10.27 -2.00 -6.39
N LEU A 241 -10.62 -3.28 -6.57
CA LEU A 241 -11.92 -3.68 -7.07
C LEU A 241 -13.04 -3.62 -6.00
N SER A 242 -12.70 -3.26 -4.75
CA SER A 242 -13.70 -2.83 -3.76
C SER A 242 -14.47 -1.58 -4.18
N GLY A 243 -14.00 -0.88 -5.21
CA GLY A 243 -14.62 0.36 -5.68
C GLY A 243 -14.31 1.57 -4.79
N VAL A 244 -13.26 1.54 -3.97
CA VAL A 244 -12.91 2.66 -3.09
C VAL A 244 -12.79 3.98 -3.85
N ASN A 245 -12.16 3.98 -5.03
CA ASN A 245 -12.05 5.18 -5.86
C ASN A 245 -13.42 5.66 -6.36
N ALA A 246 -14.30 4.74 -6.76
CA ALA A 246 -15.66 5.03 -7.17
C ALA A 246 -16.47 5.68 -6.04
N VAL A 247 -16.42 5.09 -4.85
CA VAL A 247 -17.07 5.64 -3.65
C VAL A 247 -16.54 7.04 -3.34
N LEU A 248 -15.22 7.26 -3.39
CA LEU A 248 -14.62 8.56 -3.14
C LEU A 248 -15.03 9.62 -4.17
N TYR A 249 -15.16 9.28 -5.44
CA TYR A 249 -15.66 10.19 -6.48
C TYR A 249 -17.11 10.63 -6.20
N TYR A 250 -17.99 9.68 -5.84
CA TYR A 250 -19.40 9.99 -5.56
C TYR A 250 -19.64 10.63 -4.20
N SER A 251 -18.77 10.35 -3.24
CA SER A 251 -18.97 10.81 -1.88
C SER A 251 -19.13 12.32 -1.78
N ASN A 252 -18.36 13.09 -2.55
CA ASN A 252 -18.47 14.54 -2.56
C ASN A 252 -19.84 15.03 -3.05
N ASP A 253 -20.32 14.48 -4.16
CA ASP A 253 -21.61 14.90 -4.74
C ASP A 253 -22.79 14.56 -3.82
N ILE A 254 -22.76 13.36 -3.21
CA ILE A 254 -23.85 12.88 -2.37
C ILE A 254 -23.85 13.60 -1.01
N LEU A 255 -22.69 13.65 -0.35
CA LEU A 255 -22.58 14.27 0.96
C LEU A 255 -22.77 15.79 0.91
N SER A 256 -22.35 16.46 -0.17
CA SER A 256 -22.61 17.89 -0.36
C SER A 256 -24.11 18.20 -0.52
N LYS A 257 -24.88 17.27 -1.11
CA LYS A 257 -26.35 17.38 -1.17
C LYS A 257 -26.99 17.14 0.19
N ALA A 258 -26.44 16.21 0.97
CA ALA A 258 -26.93 15.91 2.32
C ALA A 258 -26.56 16.99 3.34
N LEU A 259 -25.41 17.65 3.16
CA LEU A 259 -24.82 18.63 4.07
C LEU A 259 -24.40 19.90 3.28
N PRO A 260 -25.34 20.72 2.77
CA PRO A 260 -25.03 21.86 1.89
C PRO A 260 -24.07 22.86 2.53
N ASP A 261 -24.23 23.13 3.83
CA ASP A 261 -23.41 24.10 4.59
C ASP A 261 -21.96 23.65 4.78
N LEU A 262 -21.69 22.34 4.65
CA LEU A 262 -20.37 21.73 4.85
C LEU A 262 -19.73 21.27 3.54
N GLY A 263 -20.30 21.56 2.38
CA GLY A 263 -19.84 21.09 1.07
C GLY A 263 -18.31 21.18 0.85
N PRO A 264 -17.65 22.33 1.12
CA PRO A 264 -16.20 22.46 0.95
C PRO A 264 -15.38 21.57 1.89
N PHE A 265 -15.93 21.16 3.03
CA PHE A 265 -15.26 20.34 4.05
C PHE A 265 -15.55 18.84 3.94
N VAL A 266 -16.44 18.44 3.05
CA VAL A 266 -16.86 17.03 2.90
C VAL A 266 -15.66 16.12 2.62
N SER A 267 -14.82 16.48 1.66
CA SER A 267 -13.63 15.69 1.32
C SER A 267 -12.67 15.54 2.51
N LEU A 268 -12.46 16.60 3.27
CA LEU A 268 -11.64 16.56 4.48
C LEU A 268 -12.29 15.69 5.56
N GLY A 269 -13.60 15.78 5.77
CA GLY A 269 -14.34 14.95 6.72
C GLY A 269 -14.21 13.46 6.41
N ILE A 270 -14.30 13.07 5.15
CA ILE A 270 -14.08 11.70 4.68
C ILE A 270 -12.67 11.22 5.03
N THR A 271 -11.64 12.02 4.77
CA THR A 271 -10.25 11.65 5.06
C THR A 271 -9.97 11.59 6.56
N VAL A 272 -10.59 12.46 7.37
CA VAL A 272 -10.53 12.40 8.84
C VAL A 272 -11.12 11.08 9.35
N ILE A 273 -12.29 10.67 8.87
CA ILE A 273 -12.90 9.38 9.23
C ILE A 273 -11.96 8.23 8.82
N ASN A 274 -11.37 8.28 7.63
CA ASN A 274 -10.43 7.28 7.16
C ASN A 274 -9.21 7.15 8.10
N VAL A 275 -8.62 8.27 8.53
CA VAL A 275 -7.49 8.27 9.49
C VAL A 275 -7.92 7.66 10.84
N ILE A 276 -9.06 8.11 11.39
CA ILE A 276 -9.56 7.61 12.67
C ILE A 276 -9.80 6.09 12.60
N MET A 277 -10.40 5.60 11.51
CA MET A 277 -10.76 4.19 11.35
C MET A 277 -9.58 3.31 10.93
N THR A 278 -8.47 3.89 10.44
CA THR A 278 -7.22 3.15 10.18
C THR A 278 -6.39 2.96 11.47
N PHE A 279 -6.68 3.68 12.54
CA PHE A 279 -5.96 3.54 13.80
C PHE A 279 -6.25 2.22 14.56
N PRO A 280 -7.51 1.75 14.73
CA PRO A 280 -7.82 0.50 15.41
C PRO A 280 -7.08 -0.74 14.86
N PRO A 281 -6.92 -0.94 13.54
CA PRO A 281 -6.17 -2.05 12.98
C PRO A 281 -4.76 -2.23 13.53
N ILE A 282 -4.07 -1.15 13.90
CA ILE A 282 -2.72 -1.21 14.49
C ILE A 282 -2.68 -2.13 15.72
N PHE A 283 -3.75 -2.13 16.52
CA PHE A 283 -3.85 -2.97 17.73
C PHE A 283 -4.61 -4.28 17.48
N LEU A 284 -5.57 -4.26 16.56
CA LEU A 284 -6.44 -5.40 16.31
C LEU A 284 -5.78 -6.48 15.46
N ILE A 285 -4.84 -6.11 14.58
CA ILE A 285 -4.26 -7.05 13.62
C ILE A 285 -3.51 -8.21 14.29
N GLU A 286 -2.84 -7.94 15.42
CA GLU A 286 -2.15 -8.97 16.18
C GLU A 286 -3.09 -9.79 17.08
N ARG A 287 -4.26 -9.24 17.45
CA ARG A 287 -5.24 -9.92 18.30
C ARG A 287 -6.24 -10.78 17.54
N LEU A 288 -6.78 -10.23 16.45
CA LEU A 288 -7.83 -10.87 15.65
C LEU A 288 -7.26 -11.68 14.48
N GLY A 289 -6.02 -11.41 14.10
CA GLY A 289 -5.40 -11.98 12.91
C GLY A 289 -5.84 -11.31 11.60
N ARG A 290 -5.02 -11.48 10.57
CA ARG A 290 -5.15 -10.83 9.26
C ARG A 290 -6.44 -11.26 8.55
N LYS A 291 -6.76 -12.56 8.59
CA LYS A 291 -7.92 -13.15 7.93
C LYS A 291 -9.25 -12.64 8.50
N THR A 292 -9.37 -12.61 9.83
CA THR A 292 -10.59 -12.14 10.51
C THR A 292 -10.81 -10.66 10.22
N LEU A 293 -9.74 -9.85 10.31
CA LEU A 293 -9.82 -8.41 10.08
C LEU A 293 -10.22 -8.11 8.62
N LEU A 294 -9.63 -8.84 7.67
CA LEU A 294 -9.98 -8.72 6.25
C LEU A 294 -11.42 -9.19 5.97
N SER A 295 -11.87 -10.29 6.61
CA SER A 295 -13.24 -10.79 6.46
C SER A 295 -14.28 -9.80 6.96
N LEU A 296 -14.05 -9.22 8.15
CA LEU A 296 -14.94 -8.22 8.75
C LEU A 296 -15.01 -6.97 7.86
N SER A 297 -13.86 -6.50 7.40
CA SER A 297 -13.76 -5.35 6.51
C SER A 297 -14.44 -5.59 5.16
N ALA A 298 -14.19 -6.74 4.52
CA ALA A 298 -14.80 -7.07 3.24
C ALA A 298 -16.32 -7.25 3.35
N GLY A 299 -16.81 -7.89 4.42
CA GLY A 299 -18.24 -8.02 4.69
C GLY A 299 -18.91 -6.67 4.92
N GLY A 300 -18.31 -5.80 5.75
CA GLY A 300 -18.82 -4.46 5.98
C GLY A 300 -18.82 -3.59 4.72
N ALA A 301 -17.75 -3.64 3.94
CA ALA A 301 -17.66 -2.93 2.67
C ALA A 301 -18.66 -3.44 1.62
N PHE A 302 -18.87 -4.77 1.53
CA PHE A 302 -19.87 -5.37 0.66
C PHE A 302 -21.29 -4.87 1.00
N LEU A 303 -21.68 -4.96 2.27
CA LEU A 303 -23.00 -4.49 2.71
C LEU A 303 -23.17 -2.99 2.47
N SER A 304 -22.13 -2.21 2.70
CA SER A 304 -22.14 -0.77 2.46
C SER A 304 -22.29 -0.44 0.97
N LEU A 305 -21.61 -1.15 0.07
CA LEU A 305 -21.76 -0.96 -1.38
C LEU A 305 -23.19 -1.25 -1.85
N VAL A 306 -23.79 -2.33 -1.34
CA VAL A 306 -25.20 -2.64 -1.61
C VAL A 306 -26.10 -1.54 -1.09
N GLY A 307 -25.82 -1.01 0.10
CA GLY A 307 -26.55 0.12 0.68
C GLY A 307 -26.40 1.42 -0.11
N VAL A 308 -25.21 1.74 -0.61
CA VAL A 308 -24.99 2.90 -1.51
C VAL A 308 -25.80 2.73 -2.78
N GLY A 309 -25.71 1.55 -3.42
CA GLY A 309 -26.46 1.25 -4.63
C GLY A 309 -27.97 1.45 -4.44
N TYR A 310 -28.53 0.84 -3.39
CA TYR A 310 -29.95 0.96 -3.08
C TYR A 310 -30.37 2.39 -2.70
N GLY A 311 -29.55 3.08 -1.92
CA GLY A 311 -29.82 4.49 -1.53
C GLY A 311 -29.86 5.43 -2.72
N LEU A 312 -29.00 5.23 -3.72
CA LEU A 312 -29.01 6.00 -4.97
C LEU A 312 -30.22 5.68 -5.84
N ASP A 313 -30.49 4.39 -6.07
CA ASP A 313 -31.60 3.95 -6.92
C ASP A 313 -32.98 4.32 -6.33
N SER A 314 -33.09 4.37 -5.00
CA SER A 314 -34.33 4.79 -4.30
C SER A 314 -34.39 6.30 -4.04
N GLY A 315 -33.37 7.09 -4.35
CA GLY A 315 -33.31 8.53 -4.11
C GLY A 315 -33.19 8.92 -2.63
N VAL A 316 -32.87 7.97 -1.73
CA VAL A 316 -32.72 8.22 -0.29
C VAL A 316 -31.29 8.68 0.02
N VAL A 317 -31.05 9.99 -0.09
CA VAL A 317 -29.72 10.62 0.10
C VAL A 317 -29.11 10.30 1.46
N ALA A 318 -29.91 10.28 2.54
CA ALA A 318 -29.43 9.95 3.88
C ALA A 318 -28.85 8.53 3.96
N LEU A 319 -29.53 7.54 3.35
CA LEU A 319 -29.06 6.17 3.31
C LEU A 319 -27.75 6.06 2.53
N ALA A 320 -27.70 6.68 1.35
CA ALA A 320 -26.48 6.70 0.54
C ALA A 320 -25.31 7.33 1.31
N SER A 321 -25.53 8.45 2.01
CA SER A 321 -24.51 9.14 2.81
C SER A 321 -23.99 8.27 3.96
N ILE A 322 -24.87 7.66 4.74
CA ILE A 322 -24.49 6.79 5.87
C ILE A 322 -23.70 5.57 5.36
N THR A 323 -24.16 4.95 4.28
CA THR A 323 -23.51 3.76 3.74
C THR A 323 -22.16 4.08 3.09
N ILE A 324 -21.96 5.26 2.50
CA ILE A 324 -20.66 5.75 2.05
C ILE A 324 -19.67 5.85 3.23
N LEU A 325 -20.08 6.50 4.32
CA LEU A 325 -19.21 6.63 5.50
C LEU A 325 -18.90 5.26 6.14
N THR A 326 -19.89 4.38 6.19
CA THR A 326 -19.69 3.00 6.67
C THR A 326 -18.76 2.20 5.76
N PHE A 327 -18.83 2.40 4.44
CA PHE A 327 -17.89 1.81 3.49
C PHE A 327 -16.45 2.25 3.77
N ILE A 328 -16.23 3.56 3.93
CA ILE A 328 -14.90 4.12 4.21
C ILE A 328 -14.35 3.55 5.52
N ALA A 329 -15.17 3.51 6.56
CA ALA A 329 -14.81 2.93 7.84
C ALA A 329 -14.46 1.43 7.72
N SER A 330 -15.28 0.65 7.02
CA SER A 330 -15.04 -0.77 6.78
C SER A 330 -13.76 -1.01 5.99
N PHE A 331 -13.53 -0.24 4.92
CA PHE A 331 -12.32 -0.30 4.11
C PHE A 331 -11.05 -0.02 4.95
N ALA A 332 -11.10 1.03 5.77
CA ALA A 332 -9.97 1.45 6.61
C ALA A 332 -9.56 0.39 7.64
N ILE A 333 -10.50 -0.43 8.12
CA ILE A 333 -10.24 -1.46 9.14
C ILE A 333 -9.42 -2.64 8.60
N GLY A 334 -9.58 -3.03 7.33
CA GLY A 334 -8.91 -4.24 6.84
C GLY A 334 -8.48 -4.19 5.37
N ILE A 335 -9.38 -3.98 4.41
CA ILE A 335 -9.05 -4.01 2.96
C ILE A 335 -7.96 -2.97 2.63
N GLY A 336 -7.91 -1.84 3.33
CA GLY A 336 -6.87 -0.83 3.16
C GLY A 336 -5.49 -1.32 3.63
N PRO A 337 -5.30 -1.61 4.93
CA PRO A 337 -4.00 -1.92 5.49
C PRO A 337 -3.53 -3.37 5.30
N VAL A 338 -4.42 -4.36 5.42
CA VAL A 338 -4.05 -5.79 5.47
C VAL A 338 -3.30 -6.26 4.21
N PRO A 339 -3.68 -5.86 2.97
CA PRO A 339 -2.94 -6.27 1.77
C PRO A 339 -1.45 -5.92 1.80
N PHE A 340 -1.09 -4.76 2.35
CA PHE A 340 0.32 -4.36 2.50
C PHE A 340 1.08 -5.23 3.52
N VAL A 341 0.43 -5.59 4.61
CA VAL A 341 1.00 -6.48 5.64
C VAL A 341 1.18 -7.90 5.10
N MET A 342 0.25 -8.37 4.27
CA MET A 342 0.30 -9.72 3.70
C MET A 342 1.47 -9.91 2.73
N ILE A 343 1.94 -8.87 2.03
CA ILE A 343 3.04 -9.02 1.05
C ILE A 343 4.27 -9.67 1.70
N PRO A 344 4.89 -9.08 2.73
CA PRO A 344 6.08 -9.69 3.36
C PRO A 344 5.76 -10.98 4.12
N GLU A 345 4.56 -11.12 4.72
CA GLU A 345 4.21 -12.31 5.53
C GLU A 345 4.03 -13.59 4.70
N VAL A 346 3.47 -13.49 3.49
CA VAL A 346 3.24 -14.67 2.64
C VAL A 346 4.38 -14.96 1.66
N SER A 347 5.36 -14.06 1.59
CA SER A 347 6.42 -14.10 0.59
C SER A 347 7.69 -14.71 1.17
N PRO A 348 8.26 -15.75 0.54
CA PRO A 348 9.61 -16.21 0.88
C PRO A 348 10.63 -15.08 0.73
N LEU A 349 11.64 -15.04 1.59
CA LEU A 349 12.64 -13.96 1.65
C LEU A 349 13.31 -13.66 0.29
N HIS A 350 13.62 -14.70 -0.49
CA HIS A 350 14.26 -14.56 -1.80
C HIS A 350 13.32 -14.02 -2.91
N ALA A 351 12.02 -14.03 -2.69
CA ALA A 351 11.00 -13.62 -3.68
C ALA A 351 10.19 -12.37 -3.25
N VAL A 352 10.38 -11.86 -2.03
CA VAL A 352 9.55 -10.78 -1.46
C VAL A 352 9.56 -9.51 -2.31
N SER A 353 10.73 -9.10 -2.83
CA SER A 353 10.85 -7.91 -3.68
C SER A 353 10.10 -8.09 -5.01
N ALA A 354 10.21 -9.27 -5.62
CA ALA A 354 9.53 -9.58 -6.89
C ALA A 354 8.01 -9.69 -6.71
N LEU A 355 7.54 -10.34 -5.63
CA LEU A 355 6.11 -10.45 -5.30
C LEU A 355 5.50 -9.09 -5.00
N SER A 356 6.20 -8.23 -4.26
CA SER A 356 5.79 -6.84 -4.00
C SER A 356 5.66 -6.05 -5.30
N SER A 357 6.65 -6.13 -6.19
CA SER A 357 6.63 -5.44 -7.49
C SER A 357 5.45 -5.88 -8.34
N VAL A 358 5.17 -7.18 -8.45
CA VAL A 358 4.03 -7.69 -9.24
C VAL A 358 2.71 -7.28 -8.60
N GLY A 359 2.56 -7.47 -7.29
CA GLY A 359 1.32 -7.14 -6.58
C GLY A 359 0.97 -5.66 -6.71
N LEU A 360 1.94 -4.78 -6.50
CA LEU A 360 1.73 -3.34 -6.59
C LEU A 360 1.62 -2.84 -8.04
N SER A 361 2.29 -3.46 -8.99
CA SER A 361 2.05 -3.16 -10.41
C SER A 361 0.61 -3.49 -10.80
N LEU A 362 0.08 -4.63 -10.34
CA LEU A 362 -1.33 -4.99 -10.55
C LEU A 362 -2.29 -4.02 -9.85
N ASN A 363 -1.94 -3.56 -8.65
CA ASN A 363 -2.69 -2.54 -7.93
C ASN A 363 -2.77 -1.22 -8.73
N TRP A 364 -1.66 -0.74 -9.29
CA TRP A 364 -1.64 0.46 -10.13
C TRP A 364 -2.45 0.29 -11.42
N ILE A 365 -2.34 -0.87 -12.09
CA ILE A 365 -3.14 -1.18 -13.27
C ILE A 365 -4.62 -1.18 -12.94
N ALA A 366 -5.02 -1.85 -11.85
CA ALA A 366 -6.42 -1.91 -11.43
C ALA A 366 -6.95 -0.52 -11.05
N ASN A 367 -6.16 0.30 -10.35
CA ASN A 367 -6.50 1.68 -10.02
C ASN A 367 -6.75 2.52 -11.28
N PHE A 368 -5.82 2.45 -12.25
CA PHE A 368 -5.95 3.14 -13.52
C PHE A 368 -7.21 2.72 -14.29
N LEU A 369 -7.43 1.41 -14.40
CA LEU A 369 -8.59 0.85 -15.10
C LEU A 369 -9.92 1.24 -14.44
N VAL A 370 -10.00 1.14 -13.10
CA VAL A 370 -11.20 1.57 -12.36
C VAL A 370 -11.47 3.04 -12.59
N GLY A 371 -10.44 3.90 -12.50
CA GLY A 371 -10.59 5.34 -12.75
C GLY A 371 -11.02 5.67 -14.18
N LEU A 372 -10.50 4.94 -15.17
CA LEU A 372 -10.82 5.16 -16.59
C LEU A 372 -12.23 4.67 -16.96
N VAL A 373 -12.59 3.48 -16.47
CA VAL A 373 -13.81 2.77 -16.88
C VAL A 373 -15.03 3.19 -16.04
N PHE A 374 -14.82 3.77 -14.88
CA PHE A 374 -15.90 4.07 -13.93
C PHE A 374 -17.03 4.92 -14.53
N LEU A 375 -16.72 6.09 -15.09
CA LEU A 375 -17.73 7.00 -15.65
C LEU A 375 -18.45 6.42 -16.88
N PRO A 376 -17.75 5.87 -17.90
CA PRO A 376 -18.40 5.18 -19.02
C PRO A 376 -19.31 4.04 -18.55
N LEU A 377 -18.82 3.19 -17.65
CA LEU A 377 -19.56 2.03 -17.17
C LEU A 377 -20.79 2.43 -16.34
N ARG A 378 -20.69 3.49 -15.52
CA ARG A 378 -21.84 4.07 -14.83
C ARG A 378 -22.93 4.50 -15.81
N ASN A 379 -22.54 5.25 -16.84
CA ASN A 379 -23.48 5.78 -17.84
C ASN A 379 -24.16 4.66 -18.63
N GLU A 380 -23.43 3.63 -19.01
CA GLU A 380 -23.98 2.42 -19.66
C GLU A 380 -24.96 1.68 -18.74
N LEU A 381 -24.60 1.43 -17.48
CA LEU A 381 -25.44 0.70 -16.53
C LEU A 381 -26.68 1.48 -16.09
N SER A 382 -26.61 2.82 -16.03
CA SER A 382 -27.74 3.68 -15.71
C SER A 382 -28.65 3.92 -16.92
N GLY A 383 -28.13 3.80 -18.13
CA GLY A 383 -28.87 4.16 -19.35
C GLY A 383 -29.29 5.63 -19.39
N GLY A 384 -28.57 6.50 -18.66
CA GLY A 384 -28.89 7.93 -18.50
C GLY A 384 -30.00 8.21 -17.49
N ASP A 385 -30.49 7.21 -16.75
CA ASP A 385 -31.53 7.35 -15.73
C ASP A 385 -30.88 7.60 -14.35
N PRO A 386 -31.11 8.75 -13.70
CA PRO A 386 -30.55 9.05 -12.37
C PRO A 386 -30.94 8.05 -11.26
N HIS A 387 -32.09 7.36 -11.42
CA HIS A 387 -32.56 6.34 -10.49
C HIS A 387 -31.89 4.96 -10.69
N LYS A 388 -30.93 4.86 -11.57
CA LYS A 388 -30.18 3.62 -11.87
C LYS A 388 -28.67 3.80 -11.72
N GLU A 389 -28.22 4.92 -11.19
CA GLU A 389 -26.79 5.18 -10.97
C GLU A 389 -26.18 4.27 -9.88
N GLY A 390 -27.00 3.72 -9.00
CA GLY A 390 -26.60 2.76 -7.96
C GLY A 390 -26.09 1.42 -8.48
N ARG A 391 -26.45 1.03 -9.71
CA ARG A 391 -26.11 -0.27 -10.31
C ARG A 391 -24.62 -0.56 -10.36
N ILE A 392 -23.79 0.45 -10.54
CA ILE A 392 -22.34 0.30 -10.56
C ILE A 392 -21.79 -0.18 -9.22
N PHE A 393 -22.40 0.20 -8.10
CA PHE A 393 -21.97 -0.22 -6.77
C PHE A 393 -22.28 -1.70 -6.51
N TYR A 394 -23.37 -2.22 -7.08
CA TYR A 394 -23.63 -3.67 -7.03
C TYR A 394 -22.59 -4.48 -7.82
N LEU A 395 -22.11 -3.93 -8.95
CA LEU A 395 -21.01 -4.55 -9.71
C LEU A 395 -19.73 -4.61 -8.85
N PHE A 396 -19.35 -3.49 -8.20
CA PHE A 396 -18.20 -3.47 -7.31
C PHE A 396 -18.37 -4.40 -6.10
N ALA A 397 -19.58 -4.50 -5.53
CA ALA A 397 -19.88 -5.47 -4.49
C ALA A 397 -19.65 -6.92 -4.95
N GLY A 398 -20.10 -7.26 -6.17
CA GLY A 398 -19.86 -8.57 -6.77
C GLY A 398 -18.36 -8.85 -7.02
N MET A 399 -17.62 -7.86 -7.52
CA MET A 399 -16.17 -7.98 -7.74
C MET A 399 -15.40 -8.14 -6.42
N LEU A 400 -15.76 -7.37 -5.39
CA LEU A 400 -15.19 -7.52 -4.04
C LEU A 400 -15.46 -8.91 -3.47
N ALA A 401 -16.69 -9.39 -3.56
CA ALA A 401 -17.07 -10.74 -3.08
C ALA A 401 -16.27 -11.82 -3.81
N PHE A 402 -16.18 -11.75 -5.14
CA PHE A 402 -15.39 -12.68 -5.94
C PHE A 402 -13.92 -12.70 -5.54
N CYS A 403 -13.27 -11.52 -5.47
CA CYS A 403 -11.87 -11.44 -5.08
C CYS A 403 -11.63 -11.97 -3.66
N THR A 404 -12.54 -11.67 -2.72
CA THR A 404 -12.47 -12.14 -1.34
C THR A 404 -12.60 -13.67 -1.25
N VAL A 405 -13.53 -14.28 -1.99
CA VAL A 405 -13.71 -15.74 -2.04
C VAL A 405 -12.46 -16.42 -2.60
N VAL A 406 -11.92 -15.91 -3.71
CA VAL A 406 -10.67 -16.44 -4.30
C VAL A 406 -9.52 -16.32 -3.32
N LEU A 407 -9.34 -15.14 -2.70
CA LEU A 407 -8.29 -14.90 -1.73
C LEU A 407 -8.36 -15.92 -0.57
N PHE A 408 -9.53 -16.12 0.03
CA PHE A 408 -9.70 -17.04 1.17
C PHE A 408 -9.61 -18.54 0.78
N ARG A 409 -9.73 -18.86 -0.51
CA ARG A 409 -9.48 -20.22 -0.99
C ARG A 409 -8.00 -20.62 -0.89
N PHE A 410 -7.12 -19.64 -1.06
CA PHE A 410 -5.66 -19.84 -1.04
C PHE A 410 -5.02 -19.43 0.28
N TYR A 411 -5.54 -18.37 0.92
CA TYR A 411 -5.05 -17.87 2.20
C TYR A 411 -5.82 -18.54 3.35
N ARG A 412 -5.14 -19.40 4.09
CA ARG A 412 -5.76 -20.15 5.21
C ARG A 412 -5.60 -19.46 6.56
N GLY A 413 -4.78 -18.41 6.66
CA GLY A 413 -4.47 -17.70 7.92
C GLY A 413 -3.39 -18.40 8.69
#